data_6a2f45dcf1bec208aef591edbefd9d67
#
_entry.id   6a2f45dcf1bec208aef591edbefd9d67
#
_cell.length_a   1.000
_cell.length_b   1.000
_cell.length_c   1.000
_cell.angle_alpha   90.00
_cell.angle_beta   90.00
_cell.angle_gamma   90.00
#
_symmetry.space_group_name_H-M   'P 1'
#
loop_
_entity.id
_entity.type
_entity.pdbx_description
1 polymer ?
#
loop_
_entity_poly.entity_id
_entity_poly.type
_entity_poly.pdbx_seq_one_letter_code
_entity_poly.pdbx_strand_id
1 'polypeptide(L)'
;LVQELQRALMDAGLSLRGGADGVFGNMTKATLQEFQQAQGRERTGVVSAADAAALSLGTTQAPQGVSSPVGFAVFGERGDRVKALQQSLINAGISFAGGADGVFGAATAGAIMAFQRREGLPATGKVDQTTADRLGSVAAPAPEPPSAEGVSLDVFPVQGKCWFGDTWKAPRSGGRLHQGVDIVGARGKLLYAVVSGTISKVYVDSPGSLAGNGVRIAQDNGTYFTYLHMDTLAGGIELGAKVTAGQVIGTLGSTGNATTPHLHFEVHPAGGAAVNPYPLVKPIDACNVEAPRA
;
A
#
# COMPACT_ATOMS: atom_id res chain seq x y z
N LEU A 1 -19.31 11.33 -22.07
CA LEU A 1 -18.83 12.43 -21.19
C LEU A 1 -17.78 13.31 -21.87
N VAL A 2 -16.62 12.76 -22.34
CA VAL A 2 -15.60 13.59 -23.05
C VAL A 2 -16.17 14.13 -24.36
N GLN A 3 -16.84 13.29 -25.12
CA GLN A 3 -17.50 13.70 -26.36
C GLN A 3 -18.64 14.70 -26.15
N GLU A 4 -19.37 14.58 -25.04
CA GLU A 4 -20.40 15.56 -24.63
C GLU A 4 -19.75 16.91 -24.25
N LEU A 5 -18.66 16.88 -23.47
CA LEU A 5 -17.87 18.08 -23.16
C LEU A 5 -17.36 18.73 -24.45
N GLN A 6 -16.78 17.94 -25.35
CA GLN A 6 -16.24 18.43 -26.62
C GLN A 6 -17.36 19.09 -27.48
N ARG A 7 -18.54 18.46 -27.57
CA ARG A 7 -19.69 19.03 -28.25
C ARG A 7 -20.15 20.31 -27.57
N ALA A 8 -20.30 20.30 -26.25
CA ALA A 8 -20.72 21.50 -25.49
C ALA A 8 -19.73 22.67 -25.63
N LEU A 9 -18.43 22.41 -25.70
CA LEU A 9 -17.42 23.45 -25.98
C LEU A 9 -17.56 24.01 -27.42
N MET A 10 -17.86 23.14 -28.38
CA MET A 10 -18.12 23.54 -29.76
C MET A 10 -19.44 24.33 -29.88
N ASP A 11 -20.50 23.89 -29.20
CA ASP A 11 -21.80 24.58 -29.12
C ASP A 11 -21.69 25.95 -28.42
N ALA A 12 -20.73 26.07 -27.49
CA ALA A 12 -20.37 27.35 -26.89
C ALA A 12 -19.51 28.27 -27.81
N GLY A 13 -19.35 27.90 -29.09
CA GLY A 13 -18.67 28.73 -30.10
C GLY A 13 -17.16 28.57 -30.13
N LEU A 14 -16.58 27.59 -29.44
CA LEU A 14 -15.14 27.35 -29.40
C LEU A 14 -14.72 26.37 -30.48
N SER A 15 -13.57 26.63 -31.13
CA SER A 15 -13.01 25.75 -32.14
C SER A 15 -12.23 24.61 -31.47
N LEU A 16 -12.68 23.37 -31.66
CA LEU A 16 -11.98 22.18 -31.21
C LEU A 16 -11.37 21.43 -32.42
N ARG A 17 -10.06 21.54 -32.58
CA ARG A 17 -9.33 20.86 -33.66
C ARG A 17 -9.35 19.35 -33.40
N GLY A 18 -9.96 18.60 -34.31
CA GLY A 18 -10.21 17.15 -34.15
C GLY A 18 -11.66 16.81 -33.81
N GLY A 19 -12.49 17.83 -33.55
CA GLY A 19 -13.92 17.63 -33.24
C GLY A 19 -14.20 16.88 -31.95
N ALA A 20 -15.39 16.33 -31.82
CA ALA A 20 -15.80 15.55 -30.66
C ALA A 20 -15.41 14.08 -30.81
N ASP A 21 -14.11 13.79 -30.75
CA ASP A 21 -13.52 12.46 -30.94
C ASP A 21 -13.62 11.54 -29.68
N GLY A 22 -14.07 12.10 -28.56
CA GLY A 22 -14.18 11.38 -27.28
C GLY A 22 -12.86 11.24 -26.51
N VAL A 23 -11.75 11.85 -27.02
CA VAL A 23 -10.43 11.80 -26.40
C VAL A 23 -10.14 13.14 -25.71
N PHE A 24 -9.94 13.13 -24.39
CA PHE A 24 -9.53 14.34 -23.66
C PHE A 24 -8.01 14.54 -23.82
N GLY A 25 -7.61 15.02 -24.98
CA GLY A 25 -6.23 15.36 -25.31
C GLY A 25 -5.88 16.82 -25.02
N ASN A 26 -4.66 17.22 -25.41
CA ASN A 26 -4.17 18.59 -25.22
C ASN A 26 -5.07 19.63 -25.90
N MET A 27 -5.69 19.29 -27.03
CA MET A 27 -6.61 20.17 -27.73
C MET A 27 -7.88 20.43 -26.91
N THR A 28 -8.51 19.37 -26.39
CA THR A 28 -9.69 19.49 -25.52
C THR A 28 -9.39 20.29 -24.26
N LYS A 29 -8.21 20.04 -23.67
CA LYS A 29 -7.75 20.80 -22.49
C LYS A 29 -7.55 22.28 -22.80
N ALA A 30 -6.91 22.60 -23.92
CA ALA A 30 -6.69 24.00 -24.34
C ALA A 30 -8.02 24.71 -24.61
N THR A 31 -8.94 24.05 -25.32
CA THR A 31 -10.29 24.64 -25.61
C THR A 31 -11.09 24.81 -24.31
N LEU A 32 -10.99 23.90 -23.35
CA LEU A 32 -11.60 24.09 -22.02
C LEU A 32 -10.98 25.28 -21.27
N GLN A 33 -9.68 25.48 -21.35
CA GLN A 33 -8.99 26.62 -20.76
C GLN A 33 -9.43 27.96 -21.40
N GLU A 34 -9.66 27.96 -22.70
CA GLU A 34 -10.23 29.14 -23.40
C GLU A 34 -11.66 29.41 -22.92
N PHE A 35 -12.48 28.38 -22.77
CA PHE A 35 -13.81 28.49 -22.20
C PHE A 35 -13.78 29.08 -20.78
N GLN A 36 -12.93 28.54 -19.92
CA GLN A 36 -12.75 29.03 -18.54
C GLN A 36 -12.36 30.50 -18.50
N GLN A 37 -11.44 30.92 -19.38
CA GLN A 37 -11.04 32.30 -19.51
C GLN A 37 -12.19 33.20 -19.98
N ALA A 38 -12.95 32.76 -20.97
CA ALA A 38 -14.11 33.50 -21.48
C ALA A 38 -15.21 33.70 -20.42
N GLN A 39 -15.30 32.75 -19.47
CA GLN A 39 -16.19 32.83 -18.31
C GLN A 39 -15.59 33.57 -17.11
N GLY A 40 -14.43 34.21 -17.25
CA GLY A 40 -13.73 34.90 -16.15
C GLY A 40 -13.20 33.99 -15.06
N ARG A 41 -12.95 32.73 -15.37
CA ARG A 41 -12.48 31.70 -14.42
C ARG A 41 -11.00 31.37 -14.63
N GLU A 42 -10.40 30.74 -13.62
CA GLU A 42 -9.03 30.25 -13.71
C GLU A 42 -8.90 29.19 -14.80
N ARG A 43 -7.86 29.27 -15.63
CA ARG A 43 -7.56 28.37 -16.75
C ARG A 43 -6.96 27.04 -16.27
N THR A 44 -7.68 26.30 -15.50
CA THR A 44 -7.20 25.01 -14.94
C THR A 44 -7.10 23.92 -16.01
N GLY A 45 -7.95 23.98 -17.03
CA GLY A 45 -8.11 22.89 -18.01
C GLY A 45 -8.71 21.63 -17.37
N VAL A 46 -9.33 21.76 -16.21
CA VAL A 46 -10.10 20.72 -15.49
C VAL A 46 -11.54 21.20 -15.40
N VAL A 47 -12.49 20.34 -15.77
CA VAL A 47 -13.92 20.69 -15.72
C VAL A 47 -14.35 20.82 -14.27
N SER A 48 -14.71 22.02 -13.85
CA SER A 48 -15.34 22.28 -12.55
C SER A 48 -16.86 22.08 -12.63
N ALA A 49 -17.52 22.01 -11.45
CA ALA A 49 -19.00 22.00 -11.40
C ALA A 49 -19.60 23.26 -12.08
N ALA A 50 -18.94 24.41 -11.95
CA ALA A 50 -19.36 25.65 -12.58
C ALA A 50 -19.16 25.62 -14.11
N ASP A 51 -18.12 24.93 -14.62
CA ASP A 51 -17.94 24.71 -16.05
C ASP A 51 -19.02 23.75 -16.61
N ALA A 52 -19.29 22.68 -15.89
CA ALA A 52 -20.33 21.71 -16.26
C ALA A 52 -21.72 22.37 -16.33
N ALA A 53 -22.04 23.20 -15.37
CA ALA A 53 -23.31 23.97 -15.36
C ALA A 53 -23.37 24.96 -16.54
N ALA A 54 -22.30 25.71 -16.80
CA ALA A 54 -22.25 26.72 -17.88
C ALA A 54 -22.27 26.07 -19.27
N LEU A 55 -21.76 24.85 -19.42
CA LEU A 55 -21.78 24.06 -20.65
C LEU A 55 -23.07 23.22 -20.80
N SER A 56 -24.03 23.33 -19.88
CA SER A 56 -25.23 22.48 -19.85
C SER A 56 -24.90 20.99 -20.00
N LEU A 57 -23.72 20.60 -19.54
CA LEU A 57 -23.35 19.18 -19.44
C LEU A 57 -24.29 18.59 -18.42
N GLY A 58 -25.22 17.74 -18.88
CA GLY A 58 -26.34 17.26 -18.08
C GLY A 58 -25.97 16.99 -16.64
N THR A 59 -26.33 17.94 -15.78
CA THR A 59 -26.49 17.68 -14.38
C THR A 59 -27.69 16.79 -14.27
N THR A 60 -27.52 15.48 -14.41
CA THR A 60 -28.47 14.58 -13.79
C THR A 60 -28.46 14.97 -12.33
N GLN A 61 -29.46 15.74 -11.99
CA GLN A 61 -29.86 16.12 -10.66
C GLN A 61 -29.62 14.91 -9.75
N ALA A 62 -28.74 15.09 -8.76
CA ALA A 62 -28.57 14.07 -7.73
C ALA A 62 -29.96 13.79 -7.15
N PRO A 63 -30.48 12.58 -7.22
CA PRO A 63 -31.70 12.25 -6.50
C PRO A 63 -31.36 12.37 -5.02
N GLN A 64 -32.05 13.31 -4.37
CA GLN A 64 -32.05 13.41 -2.92
C GLN A 64 -32.66 12.10 -2.39
N GLY A 65 -31.87 11.36 -1.60
CA GLY A 65 -32.38 10.34 -0.69
C GLY A 65 -32.48 8.92 -1.23
N VAL A 66 -31.40 8.34 -1.71
CA VAL A 66 -31.16 6.90 -1.64
C VAL A 66 -29.69 6.70 -1.25
N SER A 67 -29.46 6.01 -0.14
CA SER A 67 -28.15 5.53 0.25
C SER A 67 -27.55 4.77 -0.93
N SER A 68 -26.57 5.36 -1.59
CA SER A 68 -25.85 4.72 -2.69
C SER A 68 -25.16 3.48 -2.16
N PRO A 69 -25.36 2.30 -2.74
CA PRO A 69 -24.50 1.18 -2.46
C PRO A 69 -23.09 1.57 -2.93
N VAL A 70 -22.12 1.55 -2.04
CA VAL A 70 -20.68 1.78 -2.20
C VAL A 70 -20.36 2.61 -3.46
N GLY A 71 -20.37 3.94 -3.33
CA GLY A 71 -20.14 4.84 -4.46
C GLY A 71 -18.80 4.59 -5.11
N PHE A 72 -18.81 4.35 -6.42
CA PHE A 72 -17.58 4.17 -7.20
C PHE A 72 -16.77 5.47 -7.22
N ALA A 73 -15.43 5.34 -7.22
CA ALA A 73 -14.54 6.48 -7.37
C ALA A 73 -14.81 7.22 -8.69
N VAL A 74 -14.82 8.55 -8.65
CA VAL A 74 -15.17 9.40 -9.79
C VAL A 74 -14.02 10.30 -10.21
N PHE A 75 -14.03 10.75 -11.46
CA PHE A 75 -13.03 11.67 -11.99
C PHE A 75 -12.90 12.92 -11.13
N GLY A 76 -11.65 13.29 -10.78
CA GLY A 76 -11.34 14.42 -9.87
C GLY A 76 -11.26 14.03 -8.39
N GLU A 77 -11.75 12.86 -8.01
CA GLU A 77 -11.67 12.36 -6.64
C GLU A 77 -10.23 12.04 -6.24
N ARG A 78 -9.93 12.18 -4.92
CA ARG A 78 -8.65 11.86 -4.31
C ARG A 78 -8.85 11.06 -3.04
N GLY A 79 -7.88 10.21 -2.72
CA GLY A 79 -7.84 9.45 -1.46
C GLY A 79 -7.76 7.94 -1.64
N ASP A 80 -7.94 7.23 -0.52
CA ASP A 80 -7.69 5.79 -0.44
C ASP A 80 -8.61 4.96 -1.33
N ARG A 81 -9.85 5.39 -1.55
CA ARG A 81 -10.79 4.72 -2.46
C ARG A 81 -10.29 4.73 -3.91
N VAL A 82 -9.73 5.86 -4.36
CA VAL A 82 -9.10 5.98 -5.69
C VAL A 82 -7.85 5.11 -5.76
N LYS A 83 -7.04 5.14 -4.72
CA LYS A 83 -5.83 4.32 -4.61
C LYS A 83 -6.15 2.83 -4.68
N ALA A 84 -7.21 2.38 -4.00
CA ALA A 84 -7.68 1.00 -4.06
C ALA A 84 -8.14 0.60 -5.47
N LEU A 85 -8.91 1.46 -6.16
CA LEU A 85 -9.31 1.26 -7.56
C LEU A 85 -8.09 1.14 -8.48
N GLN A 86 -7.13 2.05 -8.35
CA GLN A 86 -5.89 2.04 -9.14
C GLN A 86 -5.09 0.76 -8.91
N GLN A 87 -5.01 0.31 -7.65
CA GLN A 87 -4.35 -0.95 -7.31
C GLN A 87 -5.08 -2.15 -7.93
N SER A 88 -6.41 -2.15 -7.95
CA SER A 88 -7.20 -3.20 -8.61
C SER A 88 -6.94 -3.25 -10.12
N LEU A 89 -6.79 -2.11 -10.78
CA LEU A 89 -6.42 -2.04 -12.19
C LEU A 89 -5.00 -2.59 -12.44
N ILE A 90 -4.04 -2.25 -11.57
CA ILE A 90 -2.67 -2.77 -11.63
C ILE A 90 -2.66 -4.29 -11.42
N ASN A 91 -3.39 -4.80 -10.44
CA ASN A 91 -3.54 -6.22 -10.17
C ASN A 91 -4.20 -6.96 -11.34
N ALA A 92 -5.11 -6.29 -12.03
CA ALA A 92 -5.70 -6.76 -13.28
C ALA A 92 -4.73 -6.66 -14.49
N GLY A 93 -3.46 -6.28 -14.31
CA GLY A 93 -2.46 -6.20 -15.35
C GLY A 93 -2.55 -4.95 -16.23
N ILE A 94 -3.23 -3.89 -15.80
CA ILE A 94 -3.29 -2.61 -16.51
C ILE A 94 -2.24 -1.66 -15.91
N SER A 95 -1.17 -1.41 -16.65
CA SER A 95 -0.15 -0.44 -16.25
C SER A 95 -0.49 0.95 -16.79
N PHE A 96 -0.30 1.99 -15.98
CA PHE A 96 -0.51 3.39 -16.36
C PHE A 96 0.39 4.35 -15.59
N ALA A 97 0.58 5.55 -16.11
CA ALA A 97 1.43 6.56 -15.50
C ALA A 97 0.87 7.02 -14.14
N GLY A 98 1.74 7.14 -13.14
CA GLY A 98 1.38 7.53 -11.78
C GLY A 98 1.06 6.36 -10.85
N GLY A 99 0.76 5.18 -11.37
CA GLY A 99 0.43 4.03 -10.53
C GLY A 99 -0.76 4.31 -9.58
N ALA A 100 -0.70 3.77 -8.37
CA ALA A 100 -1.73 3.97 -7.34
C ALA A 100 -1.46 5.23 -6.49
N ASP A 101 -1.49 6.41 -7.13
CA ASP A 101 -1.23 7.71 -6.52
C ASP A 101 -2.42 8.29 -5.72
N GLY A 102 -3.58 7.66 -5.80
CA GLY A 102 -4.82 8.10 -5.14
C GLY A 102 -5.49 9.29 -5.83
N VAL A 103 -5.14 9.62 -7.08
CA VAL A 103 -5.74 10.71 -7.85
C VAL A 103 -6.48 10.17 -9.07
N PHE A 104 -7.79 10.29 -9.12
CA PHE A 104 -8.57 9.90 -10.29
C PHE A 104 -8.47 10.96 -11.39
N GLY A 105 -7.39 10.93 -12.12
CA GLY A 105 -7.13 11.79 -13.28
C GLY A 105 -7.32 11.06 -14.61
N ALA A 106 -6.83 11.69 -15.68
CA ALA A 106 -6.89 11.15 -17.04
C ALA A 106 -6.17 9.80 -17.17
N ALA A 107 -5.07 9.59 -16.45
CA ALA A 107 -4.34 8.33 -16.44
C ALA A 107 -5.21 7.19 -15.87
N THR A 108 -5.89 7.42 -14.75
CA THR A 108 -6.81 6.45 -14.14
C THR A 108 -8.01 6.16 -15.06
N ALA A 109 -8.62 7.20 -15.65
CA ALA A 109 -9.72 7.02 -16.61
C ALA A 109 -9.27 6.23 -17.85
N GLY A 110 -8.07 6.50 -18.36
CA GLY A 110 -7.47 5.74 -19.46
C GLY A 110 -7.23 4.28 -19.12
N ALA A 111 -6.77 4.00 -17.90
CA ALA A 111 -6.59 2.65 -17.39
C ALA A 111 -7.92 1.88 -17.26
N ILE A 112 -8.98 2.55 -16.78
CA ILE A 112 -10.34 1.98 -16.74
C ILE A 112 -10.81 1.64 -18.15
N MET A 113 -10.66 2.56 -19.10
CA MET A 113 -11.03 2.30 -20.51
C MET A 113 -10.25 1.12 -21.10
N ALA A 114 -8.95 1.00 -20.81
CA ALA A 114 -8.15 -0.13 -21.26
C ALA A 114 -8.64 -1.46 -20.68
N PHE A 115 -8.95 -1.47 -19.39
CA PHE A 115 -9.56 -2.62 -18.71
C PHE A 115 -10.91 -2.98 -19.34
N GLN A 116 -11.81 -2.01 -19.50
CA GLN A 116 -13.14 -2.20 -20.09
C GLN A 116 -13.06 -2.80 -21.49
N ARG A 117 -12.16 -2.29 -22.36
CA ARG A 117 -11.94 -2.87 -23.71
C ARG A 117 -11.48 -4.32 -23.63
N ARG A 118 -10.55 -4.62 -22.75
CA ARG A 118 -10.05 -5.99 -22.57
C ARG A 118 -11.13 -6.96 -22.13
N GLU A 119 -12.02 -6.51 -21.25
CA GLU A 119 -13.14 -7.31 -20.73
C GLU A 119 -14.39 -7.27 -21.64
N GLY A 120 -14.32 -6.64 -22.82
CA GLY A 120 -15.45 -6.54 -23.75
C GLY A 120 -16.57 -5.61 -23.26
N LEU A 121 -16.27 -4.69 -22.32
CA LEU A 121 -17.21 -3.72 -21.79
C LEU A 121 -17.16 -2.41 -22.58
N PRO A 122 -18.23 -1.58 -22.53
CA PRO A 122 -18.18 -0.22 -23.06
C PRO A 122 -17.04 0.58 -22.40
N ALA A 123 -16.12 1.11 -23.22
CA ALA A 123 -14.93 1.83 -22.76
C ALA A 123 -15.27 3.27 -22.33
N THR A 124 -15.98 3.41 -21.21
CA THR A 124 -16.49 4.70 -20.71
C THR A 124 -15.49 5.48 -19.87
N GLY A 125 -14.46 4.81 -19.32
CA GLY A 125 -13.53 5.40 -18.36
C GLY A 125 -14.14 5.68 -16.99
N LYS A 126 -15.37 5.22 -16.76
CA LYS A 126 -16.09 5.30 -15.47
C LYS A 126 -16.19 3.90 -14.88
N VAL A 127 -16.17 3.81 -13.56
CA VAL A 127 -16.47 2.56 -12.88
C VAL A 127 -17.98 2.51 -12.66
N ASP A 128 -18.65 1.64 -13.38
CA ASP A 128 -20.04 1.22 -13.13
C ASP A 128 -20.06 -0.13 -12.40
N GLN A 129 -21.24 -0.62 -12.03
CA GLN A 129 -21.37 -1.90 -11.33
C GLN A 129 -20.71 -3.04 -12.11
N THR A 130 -20.93 -3.11 -13.43
CA THR A 130 -20.37 -4.16 -14.27
C THR A 130 -18.84 -4.11 -14.31
N THR A 131 -18.28 -2.90 -14.41
CA THR A 131 -16.82 -2.70 -14.36
C THR A 131 -16.26 -3.09 -13.00
N ALA A 132 -16.93 -2.73 -11.91
CA ALA A 132 -16.53 -3.08 -10.55
C ALA A 132 -16.58 -4.59 -10.31
N ASP A 133 -17.65 -5.26 -10.75
CA ASP A 133 -17.79 -6.71 -10.63
C ASP A 133 -16.71 -7.45 -11.41
N ARG A 134 -16.37 -6.96 -12.61
CA ARG A 134 -15.27 -7.52 -13.42
C ARG A 134 -13.91 -7.24 -12.79
N LEU A 135 -13.66 -6.05 -12.28
CA LEU A 135 -12.44 -5.75 -11.52
C LEU A 135 -12.34 -6.63 -10.28
N GLY A 136 -13.43 -6.86 -9.57
CA GLY A 136 -13.51 -7.77 -8.43
C GLY A 136 -13.36 -9.24 -8.81
N SER A 137 -13.79 -9.65 -10.01
CA SER A 137 -13.66 -11.05 -10.48
C SER A 137 -12.28 -11.35 -11.10
N VAL A 138 -11.61 -10.35 -11.66
CA VAL A 138 -10.26 -10.47 -12.25
C VAL A 138 -9.18 -10.13 -11.22
N ALA A 139 -9.42 -9.13 -10.40
CA ALA A 139 -8.74 -8.96 -9.14
C ALA A 139 -9.57 -9.76 -8.12
N ALA A 140 -9.22 -11.02 -7.88
CA ALA A 140 -9.52 -11.60 -6.59
C ALA A 140 -9.16 -10.52 -5.56
N PRO A 141 -10.03 -10.18 -4.58
CA PRO A 141 -9.67 -9.17 -3.59
C PRO A 141 -8.26 -9.52 -3.17
N ALA A 142 -7.32 -8.57 -3.37
CA ALA A 142 -6.00 -8.76 -2.78
C ALA A 142 -6.34 -9.18 -1.36
N PRO A 143 -5.87 -10.36 -0.88
CA PRO A 143 -6.24 -10.82 0.45
C PRO A 143 -6.08 -9.59 1.32
N GLU A 144 -7.12 -9.24 2.08
CA GLU A 144 -7.10 -8.06 2.95
C GLU A 144 -5.71 -8.00 3.55
N PRO A 145 -5.02 -6.86 3.54
CA PRO A 145 -3.65 -6.83 4.01
C PRO A 145 -3.68 -7.53 5.37
N PRO A 146 -2.91 -8.61 5.55
CA PRO A 146 -3.07 -9.49 6.70
C PRO A 146 -3.12 -8.59 7.92
N SER A 147 -4.24 -8.67 8.64
CA SER A 147 -4.50 -7.85 9.82
C SER A 147 -3.63 -8.38 10.95
N ALA A 148 -3.07 -7.48 11.73
CA ALA A 148 -2.43 -7.84 13.00
C ALA A 148 -3.46 -8.15 14.11
N GLU A 149 -4.75 -8.18 13.75
CA GLU A 149 -5.83 -8.42 14.68
C GLU A 149 -5.67 -9.77 15.39
N GLY A 150 -5.74 -9.74 16.70
CA GLY A 150 -5.51 -10.92 17.53
C GLY A 150 -4.03 -11.27 17.77
N VAL A 151 -3.07 -10.52 17.23
CA VAL A 151 -1.65 -10.68 17.55
C VAL A 151 -1.25 -9.68 18.63
N SER A 152 -0.66 -10.19 19.72
CA SER A 152 -0.04 -9.36 20.76
C SER A 152 1.41 -9.77 20.97
N LEU A 153 2.22 -8.84 21.41
CA LEU A 153 3.59 -9.07 21.83
C LEU A 153 3.67 -8.88 23.34
N ASP A 154 4.26 -9.84 24.05
CA ASP A 154 4.39 -9.80 25.50
C ASP A 154 5.60 -8.98 25.92
N VAL A 155 6.64 -8.91 25.08
CA VAL A 155 7.93 -8.30 25.39
C VAL A 155 8.47 -7.57 24.16
N PHE A 156 9.13 -6.43 24.37
CA PHE A 156 9.86 -5.74 23.32
C PHE A 156 11.11 -6.54 22.89
N PRO A 157 11.38 -6.71 21.58
CA PRO A 157 12.36 -7.69 21.13
C PRO A 157 13.83 -7.32 21.34
N VAL A 158 14.17 -6.06 21.66
CA VAL A 158 15.56 -5.58 21.74
C VAL A 158 15.85 -4.97 23.10
N GLN A 159 16.99 -5.29 23.68
CA GLN A 159 17.51 -4.64 24.89
C GLN A 159 17.71 -3.13 24.67
N GLY A 160 17.31 -2.30 25.61
CA GLY A 160 17.24 -0.83 25.61
C GLY A 160 18.34 -0.05 24.88
N LYS A 161 18.18 1.27 24.77
CA LYS A 161 18.90 2.21 23.90
C LYS A 161 18.95 1.76 22.42
N CYS A 162 17.80 1.82 21.79
CA CYS A 162 17.60 1.53 20.38
C CYS A 162 16.75 2.64 19.74
N TRP A 163 16.53 2.52 18.46
CA TRP A 163 15.66 3.41 17.69
C TRP A 163 14.94 2.62 16.61
N PHE A 164 13.68 2.94 16.36
CA PHE A 164 12.91 2.40 15.25
C PHE A 164 11.84 3.38 14.78
N GLY A 165 11.42 3.23 13.54
CA GLY A 165 10.33 3.98 12.93
C GLY A 165 9.47 3.06 12.08
N ASP A 166 8.35 3.56 11.57
CA ASP A 166 7.55 2.81 10.62
C ASP A 166 8.26 2.78 9.26
N THR A 167 8.89 1.65 8.99
CA THR A 167 9.60 1.38 7.73
C THR A 167 8.88 0.33 6.88
N TRP A 168 7.62 0.00 7.24
CA TRP A 168 6.80 -0.96 6.51
C TRP A 168 6.64 -0.57 5.03
N LYS A 169 6.87 -1.54 4.14
CA LYS A 169 6.82 -1.36 2.68
C LYS A 169 7.75 -0.28 2.11
N ALA A 170 8.72 0.22 2.89
CA ALA A 170 9.76 1.07 2.34
C ALA A 170 10.50 0.33 1.21
N PRO A 171 10.86 1.00 0.10
CA PRO A 171 11.58 0.39 -1.00
C PRO A 171 12.93 -0.20 -0.56
N ARG A 172 13.26 -1.39 -1.05
CA ARG A 172 14.53 -2.09 -0.84
C ARG A 172 15.20 -2.39 -2.18
N SER A 173 16.47 -2.74 -2.17
CA SER A 173 17.21 -3.13 -3.36
C SER A 173 16.51 -4.28 -4.12
N GLY A 174 16.61 -4.27 -5.45
CA GLY A 174 15.97 -5.29 -6.29
C GLY A 174 14.46 -5.21 -6.40
N GLY A 175 13.87 -4.03 -6.15
CA GLY A 175 12.41 -3.80 -6.29
C GLY A 175 11.57 -4.43 -5.18
N ARG A 176 12.19 -4.94 -4.11
CA ARG A 176 11.47 -5.51 -2.95
C ARG A 176 10.89 -4.40 -2.08
N LEU A 177 9.85 -4.74 -1.34
CA LEU A 177 9.30 -3.90 -0.29
C LEU A 177 9.68 -4.48 1.08
N HIS A 178 9.92 -3.61 2.04
CA HIS A 178 10.24 -3.98 3.40
C HIS A 178 9.06 -4.68 4.07
N GLN A 179 9.29 -5.87 4.63
CA GLN A 179 8.25 -6.72 5.21
C GLN A 179 8.28 -6.77 6.74
N GLY A 180 8.97 -5.83 7.37
CA GLY A 180 9.15 -5.80 8.81
C GLY A 180 9.32 -4.39 9.35
N VAL A 181 9.80 -4.33 10.58
CA VAL A 181 10.33 -3.14 11.23
C VAL A 181 11.81 -3.35 11.53
N ASP A 182 12.64 -2.34 11.24
CA ASP A 182 14.05 -2.35 11.56
C ASP A 182 14.28 -1.62 12.91
N ILE A 183 14.75 -2.35 13.92
CA ILE A 183 15.07 -1.81 15.24
C ILE A 183 16.59 -1.68 15.35
N VAL A 184 17.09 -0.46 15.21
CA VAL A 184 18.52 -0.12 15.17
C VAL A 184 19.05 -0.01 16.60
N GLY A 185 20.19 -0.64 16.86
CA GLY A 185 20.87 -0.62 18.16
C GLY A 185 22.35 -0.97 18.05
N ALA A 186 23.06 -0.91 19.15
CA ALA A 186 24.46 -1.33 19.18
C ALA A 186 24.56 -2.86 18.99
N ARG A 187 25.56 -3.30 18.23
CA ARG A 187 25.88 -4.73 18.06
C ARG A 187 26.06 -5.40 19.42
N GLY A 188 25.61 -6.63 19.56
CA GLY A 188 25.73 -7.42 20.77
C GLY A 188 24.63 -7.19 21.82
N LYS A 189 23.65 -6.27 21.57
CA LYS A 189 22.49 -6.14 22.44
C LYS A 189 21.68 -7.43 22.45
N LEU A 190 21.09 -7.75 23.60
CA LEU A 190 20.28 -8.94 23.76
C LEU A 190 18.98 -8.81 22.95
N LEU A 191 18.59 -9.91 22.34
CA LEU A 191 17.33 -10.09 21.66
C LEU A 191 16.45 -11.06 22.45
N TYR A 192 15.19 -10.70 22.60
CA TYR A 192 14.22 -11.44 23.41
C TYR A 192 13.12 -12.05 22.55
N ALA A 193 12.66 -13.23 22.93
CA ALA A 193 11.45 -13.82 22.38
C ALA A 193 10.25 -12.92 22.74
N VAL A 194 9.55 -12.39 21.75
CA VAL A 194 8.39 -11.49 21.98
C VAL A 194 7.18 -12.23 22.53
N VAL A 195 7.13 -13.54 22.35
CA VAL A 195 6.06 -14.46 22.82
C VAL A 195 6.68 -15.80 23.21
N SER A 196 5.92 -16.60 23.95
CA SER A 196 6.23 -18.03 24.12
C SER A 196 5.88 -18.79 22.83
N GLY A 197 6.72 -19.77 22.47
CA GLY A 197 6.51 -20.54 21.24
C GLY A 197 7.61 -21.57 20.99
N THR A 198 7.72 -22.00 19.73
CA THR A 198 8.71 -23.00 19.28
C THR A 198 9.58 -22.40 18.19
N ILE A 199 10.89 -22.63 18.22
CA ILE A 199 11.78 -22.26 17.11
C ILE A 199 11.42 -23.13 15.91
N SER A 200 10.75 -22.54 14.94
CA SER A 200 10.26 -23.25 13.74
C SER A 200 11.21 -23.14 12.55
N LYS A 201 12.20 -22.23 12.63
CA LYS A 201 13.25 -22.09 11.63
C LYS A 201 14.47 -21.41 12.25
N VAL A 202 15.65 -21.84 11.81
CA VAL A 202 16.94 -21.18 12.05
C VAL A 202 17.50 -20.73 10.70
N TYR A 203 17.95 -19.50 10.64
CA TYR A 203 18.64 -18.94 9.49
C TYR A 203 20.13 -18.86 9.81
N VAL A 204 20.94 -19.28 8.86
CA VAL A 204 22.40 -19.24 8.96
C VAL A 204 22.95 -18.33 7.88
N ASP A 205 23.85 -17.43 8.27
CA ASP A 205 24.49 -16.52 7.34
C ASP A 205 25.37 -17.28 6.35
N SER A 206 25.34 -16.84 5.11
CA SER A 206 26.14 -17.39 4.01
C SER A 206 26.35 -16.34 2.93
N PRO A 207 27.36 -16.47 2.06
CA PRO A 207 27.57 -15.55 0.96
C PRO A 207 26.30 -15.33 0.12
N GLY A 208 25.84 -14.08 0.01
CA GLY A 208 24.62 -13.71 -0.71
C GLY A 208 23.31 -13.86 0.08
N SER A 209 23.38 -14.30 1.35
CA SER A 209 22.21 -14.31 2.22
C SER A 209 21.66 -12.91 2.41
N LEU A 210 20.34 -12.76 2.24
CA LEU A 210 19.64 -11.52 2.59
C LEU A 210 19.32 -11.46 4.08
N ALA A 211 19.02 -12.61 4.68
CA ALA A 211 18.54 -12.75 6.05
C ALA A 211 19.67 -12.68 7.10
N GLY A 212 20.85 -13.20 6.76
CA GLY A 212 21.90 -13.45 7.74
C GLY A 212 21.52 -14.53 8.74
N ASN A 213 22.08 -14.46 9.95
CA ASN A 213 21.66 -15.29 11.06
C ASN A 213 20.30 -14.84 11.58
N GLY A 214 19.48 -15.79 12.05
CA GLY A 214 18.17 -15.47 12.55
C GLY A 214 17.37 -16.67 13.03
N VAL A 215 16.20 -16.40 13.58
CA VAL A 215 15.27 -17.43 14.01
C VAL A 215 13.84 -17.05 13.66
N ARG A 216 12.96 -18.04 13.60
CA ARG A 216 11.53 -17.88 13.56
C ARG A 216 10.92 -18.60 14.76
N ILE A 217 10.13 -17.85 15.54
CA ILE A 217 9.34 -18.37 16.65
C ILE A 217 7.91 -18.54 16.17
N ALA A 218 7.34 -19.72 16.30
CA ALA A 218 5.96 -20.01 15.93
C ALA A 218 5.13 -20.37 17.18
N GLN A 219 3.89 -19.87 17.18
CA GLN A 219 2.85 -20.23 18.14
C GLN A 219 1.98 -21.37 17.57
N ASP A 220 1.23 -22.04 18.42
CA ASP A 220 0.37 -23.18 18.05
C ASP A 220 -0.79 -22.79 17.11
N ASN A 221 -1.18 -21.49 17.09
CA ASN A 221 -2.18 -20.96 16.17
C ASN A 221 -1.64 -20.66 14.75
N GLY A 222 -0.37 -21.04 14.48
CA GLY A 222 0.31 -20.82 13.22
C GLY A 222 0.95 -19.42 13.08
N THR A 223 0.66 -18.45 13.95
CA THR A 223 1.34 -17.15 13.94
C THR A 223 2.84 -17.33 14.19
N TYR A 224 3.67 -16.63 13.42
CA TYR A 224 5.11 -16.69 13.65
C TYR A 224 5.76 -15.30 13.55
N PHE A 225 6.91 -15.20 14.22
CA PHE A 225 7.73 -14.00 14.35
C PHE A 225 9.13 -14.32 13.83
N THR A 226 9.66 -13.47 12.93
CA THR A 226 10.97 -13.66 12.30
C THR A 226 11.95 -12.62 12.81
N TYR A 227 13.13 -13.06 13.22
CA TYR A 227 14.24 -12.25 13.70
C TYR A 227 15.43 -12.45 12.77
N LEU A 228 15.90 -11.41 12.11
CA LEU A 228 17.00 -11.50 11.14
C LEU A 228 18.13 -10.53 11.50
N HIS A 229 19.25 -10.71 10.82
CA HIS A 229 20.50 -9.97 10.99
C HIS A 229 21.16 -10.13 12.36
N MET A 230 20.83 -11.21 13.07
CA MET A 230 21.40 -11.53 14.38
C MET A 230 22.92 -11.74 14.29
N ASP A 231 23.65 -11.37 15.35
CA ASP A 231 25.08 -11.67 15.45
C ASP A 231 25.30 -13.13 15.84
N THR A 232 24.69 -13.54 16.95
CA THR A 232 24.76 -14.92 17.46
C THR A 232 23.40 -15.36 17.97
N LEU A 233 23.16 -16.66 17.97
CA LEU A 233 22.07 -17.30 18.68
C LEU A 233 22.52 -17.62 20.11
N ALA A 234 21.61 -17.55 21.08
CA ALA A 234 21.89 -17.97 22.45
C ALA A 234 21.95 -19.51 22.54
N GLY A 235 22.61 -20.01 23.57
CA GLY A 235 22.70 -21.45 23.81
C GLY A 235 21.34 -22.10 23.93
N GLY A 236 21.14 -23.23 23.28
CA GLY A 236 19.85 -23.96 23.27
C GLY A 236 18.79 -23.39 22.31
N ILE A 237 19.11 -22.36 21.53
CA ILE A 237 18.22 -21.84 20.49
C ILE A 237 18.51 -22.60 19.18
N GLU A 238 17.74 -23.65 18.97
CA GLU A 238 17.85 -24.56 17.82
C GLU A 238 16.46 -24.95 17.32
N LEU A 239 16.40 -25.55 16.15
CA LEU A 239 15.14 -25.97 15.55
C LEU A 239 14.38 -26.93 16.49
N GLY A 240 13.11 -26.60 16.77
CA GLY A 240 12.25 -27.36 17.68
C GLY A 240 12.36 -26.95 19.16
N ALA A 241 13.33 -26.11 19.54
CA ALA A 241 13.44 -25.64 20.91
C ALA A 241 12.21 -24.80 21.32
N LYS A 242 11.73 -25.02 22.54
CA LYS A 242 10.68 -24.19 23.16
C LYS A 242 11.33 -22.96 23.77
N VAL A 243 10.69 -21.81 23.59
CA VAL A 243 11.09 -20.53 24.19
C VAL A 243 9.92 -19.93 24.95
N THR A 244 10.23 -19.16 25.99
CA THR A 244 9.24 -18.37 26.74
C THR A 244 9.39 -16.90 26.41
N ALA A 245 8.29 -16.12 26.50
CA ALA A 245 8.36 -14.69 26.34
C ALA A 245 9.41 -14.08 27.27
N GLY A 246 10.23 -13.16 26.75
CA GLY A 246 11.33 -12.53 27.49
C GLY A 246 12.63 -13.38 27.56
N GLN A 247 12.62 -14.62 27.10
CA GLN A 247 13.85 -15.42 27.02
C GLN A 247 14.84 -14.79 26.01
N VAL A 248 16.12 -14.75 26.38
CA VAL A 248 17.20 -14.32 25.46
C VAL A 248 17.34 -15.37 24.37
N ILE A 249 17.21 -14.93 23.11
CA ILE A 249 17.32 -15.82 21.94
C ILE A 249 18.61 -15.58 21.14
N GLY A 250 19.36 -14.51 21.45
CA GLY A 250 20.62 -14.19 20.80
C GLY A 250 20.96 -12.72 20.92
N THR A 251 21.79 -12.23 20.01
CA THR A 251 22.29 -10.86 20.04
C THR A 251 22.08 -10.15 18.71
N LEU A 252 21.86 -8.84 18.79
CA LEU A 252 21.69 -7.94 17.65
C LEU A 252 22.99 -7.83 16.85
N GLY A 253 22.89 -7.99 15.54
CA GLY A 253 24.02 -7.97 14.63
C GLY A 253 23.77 -7.19 13.35
N SER A 254 24.57 -7.53 12.35
CA SER A 254 24.47 -6.98 10.99
C SER A 254 24.86 -8.05 9.95
N THR A 255 24.49 -9.30 10.18
CA THR A 255 24.71 -10.40 9.25
C THR A 255 23.78 -10.34 8.05
N GLY A 256 24.10 -11.04 6.96
CA GLY A 256 23.34 -10.97 5.73
C GLY A 256 23.47 -9.64 5.00
N ASN A 257 22.37 -9.11 4.47
CA ASN A 257 22.38 -7.85 3.70
C ASN A 257 22.13 -6.62 4.60
N ALA A 258 22.76 -6.57 5.77
CA ALA A 258 22.63 -5.45 6.71
C ALA A 258 23.93 -4.64 6.77
N THR A 259 23.88 -3.33 6.54
CA THR A 259 25.02 -2.41 6.60
C THR A 259 25.21 -1.76 7.97
N THR A 260 24.16 -1.75 8.80
CA THR A 260 24.12 -1.17 10.13
C THR A 260 23.54 -2.20 11.10
N PRO A 261 24.06 -2.31 12.34
CA PRO A 261 23.48 -3.24 13.31
C PRO A 261 22.02 -2.90 13.61
N HIS A 262 21.14 -3.85 13.33
CA HIS A 262 19.69 -3.75 13.63
C HIS A 262 19.07 -5.14 13.68
N LEU A 263 17.92 -5.22 14.34
CA LEU A 263 17.02 -6.35 14.22
C LEU A 263 16.00 -6.04 13.12
N HIS A 264 15.96 -6.84 12.05
CA HIS A 264 14.80 -6.90 11.17
C HIS A 264 13.78 -7.85 11.78
N PHE A 265 12.59 -7.33 12.10
CA PHE A 265 11.55 -8.07 12.80
C PHE A 265 10.26 -8.11 11.96
N GLU A 266 9.75 -9.33 11.73
CA GLU A 266 8.52 -9.57 10.97
C GLU A 266 7.48 -10.27 11.83
N VAL A 267 6.21 -10.03 11.52
CA VAL A 267 5.04 -10.68 12.13
C VAL A 267 4.17 -11.28 11.04
N HIS A 268 3.84 -12.55 11.18
CA HIS A 268 3.06 -13.34 10.22
C HIS A 268 1.88 -14.02 10.92
N PRO A 269 0.70 -13.38 10.97
CA PRO A 269 -0.49 -13.96 11.59
C PRO A 269 -0.92 -15.24 10.92
N ALA A 270 -1.24 -16.27 11.70
CA ALA A 270 -1.74 -17.58 11.24
C ALA A 270 -0.90 -18.21 10.10
N GLY A 271 0.40 -17.91 10.04
CA GLY A 271 1.29 -18.41 9.00
C GLY A 271 1.17 -17.72 7.65
N GLY A 272 0.38 -16.66 7.57
CA GLY A 272 0.11 -15.89 6.36
C GLY A 272 1.22 -14.92 5.97
N ALA A 273 0.87 -13.94 5.13
CA ALA A 273 1.79 -12.88 4.72
C ALA A 273 2.15 -11.97 5.91
N ALA A 274 3.31 -11.31 5.81
CA ALA A 274 3.74 -10.35 6.83
C ALA A 274 2.75 -9.19 6.96
N VAL A 275 2.54 -8.75 8.21
CA VAL A 275 1.81 -7.52 8.56
C VAL A 275 2.76 -6.44 9.03
N ASN A 276 2.31 -5.16 9.05
CA ASN A 276 3.11 -4.09 9.64
C ASN A 276 3.36 -4.34 11.13
N PRO A 277 4.61 -4.60 11.56
CA PRO A 277 4.89 -4.83 12.99
C PRO A 277 4.92 -3.54 13.83
N TYR A 278 5.07 -2.38 13.20
CA TYR A 278 5.24 -1.11 13.92
C TYR A 278 4.12 -0.81 14.92
N PRO A 279 2.82 -0.97 14.59
CA PRO A 279 1.74 -0.78 15.56
C PRO A 279 1.78 -1.75 16.74
N LEU A 280 2.40 -2.93 16.58
CA LEU A 280 2.54 -3.93 17.64
C LEU A 280 3.72 -3.63 18.58
N VAL A 281 4.86 -3.18 18.04
CA VAL A 281 6.07 -2.91 18.83
C VAL A 281 6.03 -1.52 19.50
N LYS A 282 5.33 -0.55 18.90
CA LYS A 282 5.30 0.83 19.41
C LYS A 282 4.68 0.97 20.80
N PRO A 283 3.57 0.31 21.15
CA PRO A 283 2.99 0.39 22.48
C PRO A 283 3.87 -0.16 23.61
N ILE A 284 4.77 -1.10 23.28
CA ILE A 284 5.67 -1.76 24.23
C ILE A 284 7.13 -1.28 24.08
N ASP A 285 7.34 -0.12 23.46
CA ASP A 285 8.66 0.48 23.19
C ASP A 285 9.53 0.57 24.46
N ALA A 286 10.60 -0.19 24.48
CA ALA A 286 11.57 -0.24 25.58
C ALA A 286 12.96 0.32 25.17
N CYS A 287 13.05 1.05 24.04
CA CYS A 287 14.34 1.59 23.56
C CYS A 287 15.02 2.55 24.53
N ASN A 288 14.26 3.21 25.42
CA ASN A 288 14.79 4.14 26.41
C ASN A 288 14.84 3.56 27.82
N VAL A 289 14.46 2.31 28.01
CA VAL A 289 14.50 1.63 29.31
C VAL A 289 15.87 0.98 29.48
N GLU A 290 16.61 1.36 30.54
CA GLU A 290 17.80 0.60 30.94
C GLU A 290 17.34 -0.77 31.46
N ALA A 291 18.00 -1.84 30.97
CA ALA A 291 17.74 -3.17 31.52
C ALA A 291 17.94 -3.16 33.04
N PRO A 292 17.10 -3.84 33.82
CA PRO A 292 17.37 -4.01 35.25
C PRO A 292 18.77 -4.58 35.40
N ARG A 293 19.58 -3.94 36.24
CA ARG A 293 20.89 -4.47 36.61
C ARG A 293 20.63 -5.78 37.33
N ALA A 294 21.22 -6.88 36.82
CA ALA A 294 21.20 -8.18 37.45
C ALA A 294 21.87 -8.15 38.81
#